data_0fc801a162e538981073c2f224561b09
#
_entry.id   0fc801a162e538981073c2f224561b09
#
_cell.length_a   1.000
_cell.length_b   1.000
_cell.length_c   1.000
_cell.angle_alpha   90.00
_cell.angle_beta   90.00
_cell.angle_gamma   90.00
#
_symmetry.space_group_name_H-M   'P 1'
#
loop_
_entity.id
_entity.type
_entity.pdbx_description
1 polymer ?
#
loop_
_entity_poly.entity_id
_entity_poly.type
_entity_poly.pdbx_seq_one_letter_code
_entity_poly.pdbx_strand_id
1 'polypeptide(L)'
;QVRNRLLAEPPHHILAISYDPGMRRLFEHELRAHFSCPVESCSPDELIARPDRALGALVLTPAGVLPRIAGSLPKTRPPLPAFYSDASPYLDAIRKLTRPSILLLASTSEAFLEVARGVLGPVTNAGHTLLEYQLPEKGPLRAPAADLILCDQIAAQKLARKSLAKLLAYSLLAPECIQDIARRLEEGPQ
;
A
#
# COMPACT_ATOMS: atom_id res chain seq x y z
N GLN A 1 -21.44 27.24 -5.51
CA GLN A 1 -22.23 26.30 -6.36
C GLN A 1 -21.39 25.10 -6.79
N VAL A 2 -20.18 25.27 -7.35
CA VAL A 2 -19.29 24.15 -7.81
C VAL A 2 -18.96 23.18 -6.67
N ARG A 3 -18.60 23.68 -5.47
CA ARG A 3 -18.28 22.85 -4.32
C ARG A 3 -19.44 21.94 -3.89
N ASN A 4 -20.66 22.48 -3.85
CA ASN A 4 -21.85 21.70 -3.47
C ASN A 4 -22.19 20.64 -4.52
N ARG A 5 -21.93 20.90 -5.79
CA ARG A 5 -22.11 19.95 -6.86
C ARG A 5 -21.13 18.77 -6.75
N LEU A 6 -19.84 19.04 -6.55
CA LEU A 6 -18.82 18.01 -6.34
C LEU A 6 -19.07 17.13 -5.12
N LEU A 7 -19.79 17.62 -4.10
CA LEU A 7 -20.16 16.84 -2.93
C LEU A 7 -21.42 16.01 -3.15
N ALA A 8 -22.24 16.34 -4.13
CA ALA A 8 -23.50 15.64 -4.45
C ALA A 8 -23.35 14.56 -5.55
N GLU A 9 -22.26 14.57 -6.30
CA GLU A 9 -21.97 13.59 -7.36
C GLU A 9 -21.13 12.42 -6.81
N PRO A 10 -21.18 11.22 -7.43
CA PRO A 10 -20.26 10.13 -7.08
C PRO A 10 -18.79 10.58 -7.12
N PRO A 11 -17.88 9.94 -6.39
CA PRO A 11 -16.46 10.26 -6.47
C PRO A 11 -15.95 10.04 -7.90
N HIS A 12 -15.17 10.98 -8.40
CA HIS A 12 -14.58 10.90 -9.75
C HIS A 12 -13.09 10.59 -9.74
N HIS A 13 -12.47 10.51 -8.55
CA HIS A 13 -11.08 10.09 -8.36
C HIS A 13 -10.86 9.48 -6.96
N ILE A 14 -9.76 8.77 -6.80
CA ILE A 14 -9.31 8.23 -5.51
C ILE A 14 -8.14 9.08 -5.01
N LEU A 15 -8.18 9.48 -3.73
CA LEU A 15 -7.09 10.16 -3.05
C LEU A 15 -6.53 9.29 -1.94
N ALA A 16 -5.34 8.71 -2.15
CA ALA A 16 -4.64 7.92 -1.15
C ALA A 16 -3.78 8.80 -0.25
N ILE A 17 -3.90 8.66 1.07
CA ILE A 17 -3.20 9.51 2.03
C ILE A 17 -2.31 8.66 2.91
N SER A 18 -1.02 8.99 2.99
CA SER A 18 -0.08 8.35 3.91
C SER A 18 1.10 9.28 4.18
N TYR A 19 1.70 9.19 5.37
CA TYR A 19 2.95 9.89 5.71
C TYR A 19 4.12 9.39 4.86
N ASP A 20 4.25 8.08 4.71
CA ASP A 20 5.36 7.46 3.98
C ASP A 20 5.21 7.61 2.46
N PRO A 21 6.18 8.23 1.75
CA PRO A 21 6.12 8.40 0.30
C PRO A 21 6.12 7.07 -0.47
N GLY A 22 6.82 6.06 0.05
CA GLY A 22 6.84 4.72 -0.53
C GLY A 22 5.47 4.07 -0.46
N MET A 23 4.79 4.18 0.69
CA MET A 23 3.43 3.68 0.86
C MET A 23 2.44 4.37 -0.09
N ARG A 24 2.57 5.69 -0.29
CA ARG A 24 1.73 6.41 -1.27
C ARG A 24 1.90 5.84 -2.67
N ARG A 25 3.14 5.57 -3.10
CA ARG A 25 3.42 4.93 -4.40
C ARG A 25 2.83 3.52 -4.52
N LEU A 26 2.87 2.74 -3.43
CA LEU A 26 2.25 1.41 -3.41
C LEU A 26 0.73 1.49 -3.56
N PHE A 27 0.07 2.38 -2.83
CA PHE A 27 -1.37 2.63 -3.00
C PHE A 27 -1.70 3.04 -4.44
N GLU A 28 -0.99 4.03 -4.99
CA GLU A 28 -1.22 4.46 -6.37
C GLU A 28 -1.03 3.32 -7.38
N HIS A 29 0.03 2.53 -7.20
CA HIS A 29 0.32 1.41 -8.10
C HIS A 29 -0.80 0.37 -8.10
N GLU A 30 -1.23 -0.07 -6.92
CA GLU A 30 -2.29 -1.08 -6.80
C GLU A 30 -3.65 -0.55 -7.24
N LEU A 31 -4.00 0.66 -6.83
CA LEU A 31 -5.29 1.26 -7.20
C LEU A 31 -5.41 1.48 -8.71
N ARG A 32 -4.34 1.93 -9.39
CA ARG A 32 -4.33 2.08 -10.86
C ARG A 32 -4.43 0.74 -11.59
N ALA A 33 -4.04 -0.36 -10.97
CA ALA A 33 -4.22 -1.69 -11.56
C ALA A 33 -5.70 -2.16 -11.53
N HIS A 34 -6.51 -1.62 -10.61
CA HIS A 34 -7.91 -2.01 -10.43
C HIS A 34 -8.93 -1.00 -10.95
N PHE A 35 -8.57 0.29 -11.00
CA PHE A 35 -9.52 1.37 -11.31
C PHE A 35 -9.02 2.24 -12.46
N SER A 36 -9.95 2.62 -13.36
CA SER A 36 -9.68 3.50 -14.49
C SER A 36 -9.82 4.99 -14.15
N CYS A 37 -10.44 5.32 -12.99
CA CYS A 37 -10.53 6.70 -12.54
C CYS A 37 -9.14 7.23 -12.12
N PRO A 38 -8.94 8.58 -12.12
CA PRO A 38 -7.70 9.15 -11.63
C PRO A 38 -7.38 8.73 -10.19
N VAL A 39 -6.12 8.37 -9.94
CA VAL A 39 -5.60 8.05 -8.61
C VAL A 39 -4.49 9.02 -8.28
N GLU A 40 -4.67 9.75 -7.19
CA GLU A 40 -3.71 10.70 -6.64
C GLU A 40 -3.30 10.29 -5.24
N SER A 41 -2.18 10.82 -4.77
CA SER A 41 -1.77 10.67 -3.39
C SER A 41 -1.25 11.97 -2.78
N CYS A 42 -1.30 12.08 -1.45
CA CYS A 42 -0.66 13.15 -0.72
C CYS A 42 -0.31 12.74 0.71
N SER A 43 0.51 13.55 1.37
CA SER A 43 0.70 13.44 2.81
C SER A 43 -0.49 14.05 3.56
N PRO A 44 -0.68 13.69 4.85
CA PRO A 44 -1.66 14.35 5.71
C PRO A 44 -1.47 15.86 5.80
N ASP A 45 -0.24 16.33 5.86
CA ASP A 45 0.07 17.77 5.97
C ASP A 45 -0.25 18.51 4.67
N GLU A 46 0.00 17.90 3.51
CA GLU A 46 -0.42 18.45 2.20
C GLU A 46 -1.95 18.56 2.10
N LEU A 47 -2.70 17.57 2.61
CA LEU A 47 -4.16 17.65 2.64
C LEU A 47 -4.66 18.75 3.59
N ILE A 48 -4.05 18.89 4.75
CA ILE A 48 -4.42 19.95 5.72
C ILE A 48 -4.17 21.32 5.11
N ALA A 49 -3.06 21.51 4.39
CA ALA A 49 -2.75 22.76 3.70
C ALA A 49 -3.68 23.02 2.49
N ARG A 50 -4.18 21.96 1.86
CA ARG A 50 -5.03 22.03 0.67
C ARG A 50 -6.22 21.08 0.76
N PRO A 51 -7.21 21.37 1.61
CA PRO A 51 -8.37 20.48 1.82
C PRO A 51 -9.28 20.37 0.58
N ASP A 52 -9.15 21.26 -0.39
CA ASP A 52 -9.80 21.20 -1.69
C ASP A 52 -9.46 19.91 -2.47
N ARG A 53 -8.32 19.30 -2.22
CA ARG A 53 -7.93 18.00 -2.84
C ARG A 53 -8.89 16.85 -2.52
N ALA A 54 -9.57 16.90 -1.38
CA ALA A 54 -10.57 15.90 -1.00
C ALA A 54 -11.94 16.12 -1.66
N LEU A 55 -12.15 17.24 -2.37
CA LEU A 55 -13.43 17.52 -3.02
C LEU A 55 -13.64 16.58 -4.21
N GLY A 56 -14.74 15.82 -4.19
CA GLY A 56 -15.04 14.83 -5.22
C GLY A 56 -14.14 13.59 -5.20
N ALA A 57 -13.30 13.43 -4.17
CA ALA A 57 -12.47 12.25 -3.98
C ALA A 57 -13.16 11.18 -3.12
N LEU A 58 -12.88 9.92 -3.42
CA LEU A 58 -12.93 8.85 -2.45
C LEU A 58 -11.58 8.81 -1.72
N VAL A 59 -11.57 9.17 -0.44
CA VAL A 59 -10.34 9.20 0.36
C VAL A 59 -10.05 7.83 0.95
N LEU A 60 -8.86 7.29 0.65
CA LEU A 60 -8.34 6.04 1.22
C LEU A 60 -7.12 6.36 2.10
N THR A 61 -7.08 5.83 3.32
CA THR A 61 -5.97 6.11 4.24
C THR A 61 -5.84 5.03 5.32
N PRO A 62 -4.63 4.78 5.87
CA PRO A 62 -4.48 3.96 7.07
C PRO A 62 -5.31 4.50 8.22
N ALA A 63 -5.93 3.63 9.02
CA ALA A 63 -6.80 4.02 10.12
C ALA A 63 -6.13 4.98 11.12
N GLY A 64 -4.84 4.81 11.39
CA GLY A 64 -4.08 5.68 12.29
C GLY A 64 -3.87 7.12 11.80
N VAL A 65 -4.12 7.40 10.50
CA VAL A 65 -4.02 8.75 9.91
C VAL A 65 -5.33 9.53 10.04
N LEU A 66 -6.47 8.82 10.15
CA LEU A 66 -7.81 9.41 10.16
C LEU A 66 -7.98 10.54 11.17
N PRO A 67 -7.57 10.43 12.44
CA PRO A 67 -7.75 11.52 13.42
C PRO A 67 -7.04 12.82 13.01
N ARG A 68 -5.91 12.71 12.32
CA ARG A 68 -5.11 13.87 11.88
C ARG A 68 -5.80 14.65 10.78
N ILE A 69 -6.49 13.98 9.86
CA ILE A 69 -7.08 14.60 8.67
C ILE A 69 -8.58 14.88 8.78
N ALA A 70 -9.24 14.40 9.83
CA ALA A 70 -10.70 14.47 9.99
C ALA A 70 -11.28 15.88 9.77
N GLY A 71 -10.60 16.92 10.26
CA GLY A 71 -11.01 18.31 10.09
C GLY A 71 -10.89 18.86 8.67
N SER A 72 -10.13 18.19 7.81
CA SER A 72 -9.88 18.60 6.42
C SER A 72 -10.73 17.82 5.40
N LEU A 73 -11.56 16.88 5.88
CA LEU A 73 -12.39 16.04 5.01
C LEU A 73 -13.83 16.58 4.90
N PRO A 74 -14.47 16.39 3.74
CA PRO A 74 -15.89 16.67 3.59
C PRO A 74 -16.73 15.77 4.51
N LYS A 75 -17.66 16.37 5.29
CA LYS A 75 -18.53 15.61 6.19
C LYS A 75 -19.49 14.67 5.49
N THR A 76 -19.83 14.97 4.23
CA THR A 76 -20.78 14.19 3.40
C THR A 76 -20.20 12.92 2.83
N ARG A 77 -18.89 12.72 2.91
CA ARG A 77 -18.21 11.53 2.35
C ARG A 77 -17.14 11.05 3.32
N PRO A 78 -17.48 10.06 4.16
CA PRO A 78 -16.52 9.52 5.10
C PRO A 78 -15.36 8.83 4.37
N PRO A 79 -14.11 9.00 4.85
CA PRO A 79 -12.96 8.32 4.30
C PRO A 79 -13.08 6.82 4.50
N LEU A 80 -12.44 6.07 3.61
CA LEU A 80 -12.31 4.62 3.71
C LEU A 80 -10.99 4.29 4.42
N PRO A 81 -11.00 3.58 5.55
CA PRO A 81 -9.78 3.03 6.11
C PRO A 81 -9.23 1.94 5.18
N ALA A 82 -7.91 1.95 4.95
CA ALA A 82 -7.26 0.92 4.17
C ALA A 82 -7.26 -0.41 4.94
N PHE A 83 -7.77 -1.47 4.33
CA PHE A 83 -7.67 -2.84 4.82
C PHE A 83 -6.56 -3.55 4.05
N TYR A 84 -5.60 -4.11 4.80
CA TYR A 84 -4.45 -4.79 4.23
C TYR A 84 -4.72 -6.28 4.02
N SER A 85 -4.05 -6.85 3.02
CA SER A 85 -4.12 -8.28 2.72
C SER A 85 -3.60 -9.13 3.86
N ASP A 86 -4.12 -10.36 3.98
CA ASP A 86 -3.62 -11.33 4.96
C ASP A 86 -2.18 -11.75 4.64
N ALA A 87 -1.33 -11.75 5.66
CA ALA A 87 0.06 -12.17 5.54
C ALA A 87 0.24 -13.70 5.70
N SER A 88 -0.78 -14.43 6.12
CA SER A 88 -0.70 -15.87 6.40
C SER A 88 -0.13 -16.70 5.25
N PRO A 89 -0.47 -16.49 3.96
CA PRO A 89 0.10 -17.25 2.86
C PRO A 89 1.63 -17.11 2.75
N TYR A 90 2.16 -15.95 3.10
CA TYR A 90 3.62 -15.68 3.08
C TYR A 90 4.31 -16.32 4.28
N LEU A 91 3.70 -16.24 5.46
CA LEU A 91 4.17 -16.95 6.66
C LEU A 91 4.21 -18.45 6.45
N ASP A 92 3.19 -19.02 5.82
CA ASP A 92 3.14 -20.45 5.50
C ASP A 92 4.17 -20.86 4.45
N ALA A 93 4.49 -19.99 3.51
CA ALA A 93 5.56 -20.24 2.55
C ALA A 93 6.94 -20.33 3.24
N ILE A 94 7.18 -19.48 4.25
CA ILE A 94 8.41 -19.53 5.06
C ILE A 94 8.43 -20.79 5.92
N ARG A 95 7.34 -21.14 6.60
CA ARG A 95 7.24 -22.35 7.45
C ARG A 95 7.49 -23.65 6.69
N LYS A 96 7.22 -23.66 5.37
CA LYS A 96 7.46 -24.82 4.49
C LYS A 96 8.92 -24.96 4.06
N LEU A 97 9.79 -24.01 4.39
CA LEU A 97 11.22 -24.14 4.11
C LEU A 97 11.84 -25.20 5.03
N THR A 98 12.45 -26.21 4.43
CA THR A 98 12.98 -27.38 5.16
C THR A 98 14.44 -27.23 5.59
N ARG A 99 15.11 -26.15 5.18
CA ARG A 99 16.52 -25.86 5.48
C ARG A 99 16.68 -24.37 5.87
N PRO A 100 17.73 -24.04 6.63
CA PRO A 100 18.12 -22.65 6.84
C PRO A 100 18.24 -21.91 5.50
N SER A 101 17.59 -20.77 5.39
CA SER A 101 17.48 -20.02 4.15
C SER A 101 17.68 -18.54 4.39
N ILE A 102 18.17 -17.85 3.37
CA ILE A 102 18.27 -16.37 3.36
C ILE A 102 16.98 -15.84 2.76
N LEU A 103 16.24 -15.08 3.55
CA LEU A 103 15.01 -14.39 3.16
C LEU A 103 15.32 -12.93 2.93
N LEU A 104 14.92 -12.39 1.79
CA LEU A 104 15.06 -10.96 1.49
C LEU A 104 13.68 -10.30 1.55
N LEU A 105 13.50 -9.36 2.45
CA LEU A 105 12.37 -8.45 2.47
C LEU A 105 12.72 -7.20 1.67
N ALA A 106 12.01 -6.95 0.58
CA ALA A 106 12.33 -5.86 -0.34
C ALA A 106 11.13 -4.96 -0.62
N SER A 107 11.31 -3.64 -0.49
CA SER A 107 10.25 -2.66 -0.74
C SER A 107 10.81 -1.30 -1.12
N THR A 108 9.98 -0.49 -1.77
CA THR A 108 10.24 0.94 -1.96
C THR A 108 9.77 1.79 -0.77
N SER A 109 9.01 1.21 0.17
CA SER A 109 8.44 1.85 1.35
C SER A 109 9.16 1.38 2.62
N GLU A 110 9.70 2.33 3.38
CA GLU A 110 10.28 2.06 4.69
C GLU A 110 9.22 1.58 5.68
N ALA A 111 8.05 2.21 5.68
CA ALA A 111 6.93 1.81 6.54
C ALA A 111 6.46 0.38 6.25
N PHE A 112 6.46 -0.04 4.97
CA PHE A 112 6.17 -1.43 4.61
C PHE A 112 7.22 -2.39 5.18
N LEU A 113 8.51 -2.07 5.05
CA LEU A 113 9.60 -2.90 5.59
C LEU A 113 9.49 -3.05 7.10
N GLU A 114 9.18 -1.97 7.82
CA GLU A 114 9.03 -1.98 9.28
C GLU A 114 7.88 -2.90 9.73
N VAL A 115 6.70 -2.74 9.12
CA VAL A 115 5.54 -3.58 9.44
C VAL A 115 5.80 -5.04 9.08
N ALA A 116 6.34 -5.30 7.90
CA ALA A 116 6.63 -6.66 7.44
C ALA A 116 7.69 -7.35 8.30
N ARG A 117 8.71 -6.63 8.78
CA ARG A 117 9.69 -7.15 9.76
C ARG A 117 9.00 -7.61 11.04
N GLY A 118 8.08 -6.81 11.58
CA GLY A 118 7.31 -7.17 12.77
C GLY A 118 6.48 -8.44 12.59
N VAL A 119 5.87 -8.60 11.42
CA VAL A 119 5.03 -9.77 11.08
C VAL A 119 5.88 -11.02 10.83
N LEU A 120 7.01 -10.89 10.14
CA LEU A 120 7.86 -12.01 9.72
C LEU A 120 8.84 -12.46 10.81
N GLY A 121 9.24 -11.55 11.71
CA GLY A 121 10.24 -11.81 12.74
C GLY A 121 10.03 -13.11 13.52
N PRO A 122 8.83 -13.39 14.07
CA PRO A 122 8.56 -14.62 14.81
C PRO A 122 8.78 -15.90 14.00
N VAL A 123 8.60 -15.85 12.69
CA VAL A 123 8.71 -17.03 11.82
C VAL A 123 10.15 -17.22 11.31
N THR A 124 10.88 -16.13 11.13
CA THR A 124 12.27 -16.17 10.65
C THR A 124 13.26 -16.60 11.71
N ASN A 125 12.98 -16.31 12.98
CA ASN A 125 13.82 -16.73 14.12
C ASN A 125 13.97 -18.25 14.27
N ALA A 126 13.22 -19.04 13.52
CA ALA A 126 13.29 -20.51 13.49
C ALA A 126 14.46 -21.06 12.61
N GLY A 127 15.52 -20.31 12.39
CA GLY A 127 16.72 -20.76 11.68
C GLY A 127 16.93 -20.14 10.30
N HIS A 128 16.13 -19.15 9.93
CA HIS A 128 16.32 -18.37 8.70
C HIS A 128 17.01 -17.03 9.00
N THR A 129 17.70 -16.48 8.00
CA THR A 129 18.27 -15.11 8.06
C THR A 129 17.39 -14.17 7.28
N LEU A 130 16.86 -13.13 7.94
CA LEU A 130 16.09 -12.07 7.29
C LEU A 130 17.02 -10.89 6.94
N LEU A 131 17.11 -10.58 5.67
CA LEU A 131 17.77 -9.38 5.14
C LEU A 131 16.69 -8.39 4.68
N GLU A 132 17.00 -7.11 4.77
CA GLU A 132 16.13 -6.05 4.30
C GLU A 132 16.81 -5.27 3.17
N TYR A 133 16.02 -4.88 2.19
CA TYR A 133 16.49 -4.08 1.07
C TYR A 133 15.45 -3.04 0.68
N GLN A 134 15.75 -1.80 1.04
CA GLN A 134 14.98 -0.68 0.52
C GLN A 134 15.42 -0.37 -0.91
N LEU A 135 14.51 -0.54 -1.86
CA LEU A 135 14.78 -0.27 -3.26
C LEU A 135 14.99 1.23 -3.48
N PRO A 136 16.06 1.63 -4.18
CA PRO A 136 16.26 3.02 -4.52
C PRO A 136 15.19 3.49 -5.52
N GLU A 137 14.79 4.75 -5.43
CA GLU A 137 13.88 5.34 -6.40
C GLU A 137 14.51 5.39 -7.80
N LYS A 138 15.78 5.74 -7.85
CA LYS A 138 16.59 5.85 -9.07
C LYS A 138 17.93 5.16 -8.87
N GLY A 139 18.48 4.65 -9.96
CA GLY A 139 19.80 4.02 -9.95
C GLY A 139 19.78 2.49 -10.02
N PRO A 140 20.96 1.87 -9.91
CA PRO A 140 21.11 0.42 -10.07
C PRO A 140 20.55 -0.32 -8.85
N LEU A 141 19.83 -1.42 -9.11
CA LEU A 141 19.39 -2.35 -8.07
C LEU A 141 20.57 -3.26 -7.67
N ARG A 142 20.90 -3.26 -6.38
CA ARG A 142 21.96 -4.09 -5.78
C ARG A 142 21.37 -4.94 -4.65
N ALA A 143 20.32 -5.69 -4.97
CA ALA A 143 19.69 -6.57 -3.99
C ALA A 143 20.66 -7.69 -3.57
N PRO A 144 20.75 -8.02 -2.27
CA PRO A 144 21.47 -9.18 -1.78
C PRO A 144 20.96 -10.48 -2.41
N ALA A 145 21.84 -11.48 -2.52
CA ALA A 145 21.42 -12.83 -2.89
C ALA A 145 20.54 -13.42 -1.79
N ALA A 146 19.47 -14.11 -2.19
CA ALA A 146 18.52 -14.74 -1.28
C ALA A 146 17.95 -16.00 -1.87
N ASP A 147 17.44 -16.89 -1.01
CA ASP A 147 16.70 -18.11 -1.43
C ASP A 147 15.22 -17.78 -1.73
N LEU A 148 14.65 -16.83 -0.98
CA LEU A 148 13.28 -16.37 -1.13
C LEU A 148 13.23 -14.86 -0.99
N ILE A 149 12.52 -14.19 -1.89
CA ILE A 149 12.27 -12.74 -1.83
C ILE A 149 10.80 -12.51 -1.53
N LEU A 150 10.55 -11.75 -0.45
CA LEU A 150 9.24 -11.25 -0.06
C LEU A 150 9.22 -9.75 -0.35
N CYS A 151 8.29 -9.28 -1.15
CA CYS A 151 8.32 -7.89 -1.57
C CYS A 151 6.94 -7.35 -1.94
N ASP A 152 6.83 -6.03 -2.03
CA ASP A 152 5.67 -5.36 -2.60
C ASP A 152 5.60 -5.55 -4.13
N GLN A 153 4.49 -5.16 -4.74
CA GLN A 153 4.24 -5.28 -6.18
C GLN A 153 5.22 -4.47 -7.05
N ILE A 154 5.63 -3.29 -6.59
CA ILE A 154 6.62 -2.46 -7.31
C ILE A 154 8.00 -3.11 -7.27
N ALA A 155 8.41 -3.57 -6.09
CA ALA A 155 9.66 -4.29 -5.92
C ALA A 155 9.67 -5.60 -6.72
N ALA A 156 8.56 -6.33 -6.75
CA ALA A 156 8.40 -7.53 -7.55
C ALA A 156 8.69 -7.29 -9.03
N GLN A 157 8.09 -6.27 -9.62
CA GLN A 157 8.30 -5.93 -11.04
C GLN A 157 9.76 -5.56 -11.34
N LYS A 158 10.42 -4.84 -10.42
CA LYS A 158 11.82 -4.44 -10.58
C LYS A 158 12.79 -5.61 -10.41
N LEU A 159 12.53 -6.54 -9.48
CA LEU A 159 13.42 -7.64 -9.13
C LEU A 159 13.23 -8.88 -10.00
N ALA A 160 12.04 -9.12 -10.54
CA ALA A 160 11.71 -10.32 -11.34
C ALA A 160 12.66 -10.56 -12.52
N ARG A 161 13.22 -9.49 -13.09
CA ARG A 161 14.17 -9.58 -14.23
C ARG A 161 15.62 -9.79 -13.80
N LYS A 162 15.94 -9.72 -12.50
CA LYS A 162 17.32 -9.65 -11.98
C LYS A 162 17.64 -10.73 -10.96
N SER A 163 16.65 -11.44 -10.46
CA SER A 163 16.83 -12.48 -9.46
C SER A 163 16.37 -13.84 -9.96
N LEU A 164 17.17 -14.87 -9.62
CA LEU A 164 16.80 -16.28 -9.81
C LEU A 164 16.05 -16.85 -8.59
N ALA A 165 15.99 -16.11 -7.49
CA ALA A 165 15.30 -16.52 -6.28
C ALA A 165 13.78 -16.56 -6.52
N LYS A 166 13.09 -17.45 -5.79
CA LYS A 166 11.63 -17.46 -5.76
C LYS A 166 11.14 -16.14 -5.18
N LEU A 167 10.20 -15.50 -5.87
CA LEU A 167 9.67 -14.19 -5.51
C LEU A 167 8.21 -14.33 -5.11
N LEU A 168 7.87 -13.80 -3.93
CA LEU A 168 6.51 -13.70 -3.41
C LEU A 168 6.13 -12.23 -3.28
N ALA A 169 5.29 -11.77 -4.18
CA ALA A 169 4.79 -10.40 -4.20
C ALA A 169 3.57 -10.27 -3.29
N TYR A 170 3.62 -9.31 -2.37
CA TYR A 170 2.52 -8.97 -1.47
C TYR A 170 1.62 -7.91 -2.11
N SER A 171 0.33 -8.21 -2.23
CA SER A 171 -0.69 -7.23 -2.55
C SER A 171 -1.05 -6.47 -1.28
N LEU A 172 -0.91 -5.15 -1.29
CA LEU A 172 -1.08 -4.33 -0.09
C LEU A 172 -2.54 -4.30 0.37
N LEU A 173 -3.46 -4.05 -0.57
CA LEU A 173 -4.88 -3.91 -0.28
C LEU A 173 -5.60 -5.26 -0.33
N ALA A 174 -6.39 -5.54 0.69
CA ALA A 174 -7.23 -6.73 0.73
C ALA A 174 -8.30 -6.69 -0.39
N PRO A 175 -8.71 -7.86 -0.93
CA PRO A 175 -9.77 -7.93 -1.94
C PRO A 175 -11.06 -7.22 -1.50
N GLU A 176 -11.41 -7.31 -0.22
CA GLU A 176 -12.59 -6.66 0.37
C GLU A 176 -12.46 -5.12 0.33
N CYS A 177 -11.24 -4.60 0.53
CA CYS A 177 -10.95 -3.18 0.39
C CYS A 177 -11.19 -2.70 -1.05
N ILE A 178 -10.69 -3.45 -2.03
CA ILE A 178 -10.90 -3.16 -3.45
C ILE A 178 -12.39 -3.18 -3.83
N GLN A 179 -13.15 -4.16 -3.32
CA GLN A 179 -14.60 -4.24 -3.54
C GLN A 179 -15.34 -3.05 -2.90
N ASP A 180 -14.94 -2.64 -1.70
CA ASP A 180 -15.55 -1.50 -1.01
C ASP A 180 -15.27 -0.17 -1.74
N ILE A 181 -14.05 -0.01 -2.27
CA ILE A 181 -13.70 1.12 -3.14
C ILE A 181 -14.58 1.13 -4.39
N ALA A 182 -14.71 0.00 -5.10
CA ALA A 182 -15.53 -0.11 -6.31
C ALA A 182 -16.98 0.31 -6.03
N ARG A 183 -17.58 -0.24 -4.97
CA ARG A 183 -18.94 0.10 -4.56
C ARG A 183 -19.10 1.59 -4.28
N ARG A 184 -18.19 2.20 -3.54
CA ARG A 184 -18.27 3.63 -3.17
C ARG A 184 -18.00 4.58 -4.33
N LEU A 185 -17.30 4.14 -5.38
CA LEU A 185 -17.12 4.93 -6.62
C LEU A 185 -18.41 4.98 -7.43
N GLU A 186 -19.28 3.96 -7.32
CA GLU A 186 -20.58 3.90 -7.99
C GLU A 186 -21.69 4.61 -7.21
N GLU A 187 -21.58 4.62 -5.87
CA GLU A 187 -22.57 5.24 -4.97
C GLU A 187 -22.37 6.77 -4.91
N GLY A 188 -23.48 7.49 -5.03
CA GLY A 188 -23.52 8.91 -4.67
C GLY A 188 -23.32 9.10 -3.15
N PRO A 189 -23.20 10.35 -2.66
CA PRO A 189 -23.08 10.64 -1.23
C PRO A 189 -24.34 10.16 -0.48
N GLN A 190 -24.12 9.51 0.65
CA GLN A 190 -25.19 9.09 1.59
C GLN A 190 -25.66 10.25 2.44
#